data_86c2163e75aa058bfe267fade1bcc4ef
#
_entry.id   86c2163e75aa058bfe267fade1bcc4ef
#
_cell.length_a   1.000
_cell.length_b   1.000
_cell.length_c   1.000
_cell.angle_alpha   90.00
_cell.angle_beta   90.00
_cell.angle_gamma   90.00
#
_symmetry.space_group_name_H-M   'P 1'
#
loop_
_entity.id
_entity.type
_entity.pdbx_description
1 polymer ?
#
loop_
_entity_poly.entity_id
_entity_poly.type
_entity_poly.pdbx_seq_one_letter_code
_entity_poly.pdbx_strand_id
1 'polypeptide(L)'
;MTKQVISTGSSANDGTGATLRQAGTKINANFTEIYNLVGDGTNLSSQITIQDSAVVFEGNLADAHETFLMADSATADRTITLPNATGTISLIGNTETLTNKTLTSPTINGAALGGALTGAVIGGVQALSGAGAANNTSLTTQLTTTGSNQAITLANGTNGQIKIVTMVVDGGDAILTPSTFANGTSITFNDVGDTVLLVYNTTGGWALVSNTGCTINS
;
A
#
# COMPACT_ATOMS: atom_id res chain seq x y z
N MET A 1 -42.76 9.65 -3.26
CA MET A 1 -43.34 10.75 -4.09
C MET A 1 -44.46 10.21 -4.95
N THR A 2 -45.62 10.86 -4.93
CA THR A 2 -46.74 10.47 -5.81
C THR A 2 -47.05 11.64 -6.74
N LYS A 3 -46.61 11.54 -7.98
CA LYS A 3 -46.86 12.57 -9.01
C LYS A 3 -48.35 12.88 -9.10
N GLN A 4 -48.73 14.14 -8.89
CA GLN A 4 -50.11 14.61 -9.08
C GLN A 4 -50.32 14.88 -10.58
N VAL A 5 -51.26 14.16 -11.17
CA VAL A 5 -51.59 14.32 -12.59
C VAL A 5 -52.68 15.37 -12.76
N ILE A 6 -52.45 16.38 -13.59
CA ILE A 6 -53.41 17.38 -13.98
C ILE A 6 -54.25 16.78 -15.14
N SER A 7 -55.57 16.64 -14.92
CA SER A 7 -56.43 16.23 -16.03
C SER A 7 -56.61 17.39 -17.01
N THR A 8 -56.32 17.17 -18.25
CA THR A 8 -56.53 18.13 -19.36
C THR A 8 -57.83 17.96 -20.07
N GLY A 9 -58.68 16.99 -19.61
CA GLY A 9 -59.91 16.58 -20.29
C GLY A 9 -59.71 15.55 -21.40
N SER A 10 -60.75 15.14 -22.04
CA SER A 10 -60.72 14.14 -23.15
C SER A 10 -60.54 14.80 -24.52
N SER A 11 -61.00 16.06 -24.64
CA SER A 11 -60.88 16.88 -25.86
C SER A 11 -60.86 18.36 -25.49
N ALA A 12 -60.48 19.22 -26.44
CA ALA A 12 -60.49 20.67 -26.22
C ALA A 12 -61.88 21.20 -25.83
N ASN A 13 -61.95 21.94 -24.76
CA ASN A 13 -63.17 22.60 -24.26
C ASN A 13 -64.31 21.65 -23.86
N ASP A 14 -64.04 20.40 -23.52
CA ASP A 14 -65.08 19.43 -23.11
C ASP A 14 -65.56 19.60 -21.66
N GLY A 15 -64.97 20.50 -20.92
CA GLY A 15 -65.35 20.79 -19.54
C GLY A 15 -64.97 19.69 -18.50
N THR A 16 -64.29 18.63 -18.94
CA THR A 16 -63.93 17.45 -18.07
C THR A 16 -62.52 17.53 -17.46
N GLY A 17 -61.72 18.54 -17.83
CA GLY A 17 -60.40 18.79 -17.25
C GLY A 17 -60.43 19.34 -15.86
N ALA A 18 -59.27 19.37 -15.19
CA ALA A 18 -59.09 20.01 -13.89
C ALA A 18 -59.34 21.52 -14.01
N THR A 19 -60.05 22.09 -13.05
CA THR A 19 -60.18 23.57 -12.96
C THR A 19 -58.81 24.20 -12.74
N LEU A 20 -58.64 25.48 -13.08
CA LEU A 20 -57.42 26.23 -12.88
C LEU A 20 -56.92 26.15 -11.43
N ARG A 21 -57.86 26.24 -10.47
CA ARG A 21 -57.53 26.08 -9.04
C ARG A 21 -57.02 24.69 -8.70
N GLN A 22 -57.66 23.64 -9.20
CA GLN A 22 -57.25 22.26 -9.00
C GLN A 22 -55.89 21.99 -9.66
N ALA A 23 -55.66 22.49 -10.86
CA ALA A 23 -54.38 22.39 -11.55
C ALA A 23 -53.27 23.08 -10.74
N GLY A 24 -53.49 24.33 -10.29
CA GLY A 24 -52.54 25.05 -9.44
C GLY A 24 -52.21 24.33 -8.13
N THR A 25 -53.23 23.75 -7.45
CA THR A 25 -52.98 22.97 -6.24
C THR A 25 -52.09 21.75 -6.52
N LYS A 26 -52.34 21.01 -7.61
CA LYS A 26 -51.52 19.85 -8.01
C LYS A 26 -50.10 20.23 -8.40
N ILE A 27 -49.90 21.36 -9.11
CA ILE A 27 -48.59 21.90 -9.42
C ILE A 27 -47.82 22.21 -8.16
N ASN A 28 -48.43 23.00 -7.23
CA ASN A 28 -47.77 23.34 -5.96
C ASN A 28 -47.43 22.10 -5.13
N ALA A 29 -48.31 21.10 -5.08
CA ALA A 29 -48.01 19.84 -4.40
C ALA A 29 -46.80 19.11 -4.99
N ASN A 30 -46.73 19.00 -6.32
CA ASN A 30 -45.58 18.39 -7.01
C ASN A 30 -44.27 19.15 -6.73
N PHE A 31 -44.31 20.49 -6.78
CA PHE A 31 -43.11 21.28 -6.44
C PHE A 31 -42.74 21.15 -4.98
N THR A 32 -43.70 21.14 -4.06
CA THR A 32 -43.43 20.93 -2.63
C THR A 32 -42.75 19.59 -2.39
N GLU A 33 -43.17 18.52 -3.06
CA GLU A 33 -42.50 17.22 -2.97
C GLU A 33 -41.07 17.27 -3.51
N ILE A 34 -40.84 17.98 -4.61
CA ILE A 34 -39.49 18.16 -5.20
C ILE A 34 -38.61 18.96 -4.24
N TYR A 35 -39.10 20.10 -3.74
CA TYR A 35 -38.32 20.93 -2.80
C TYR A 35 -38.01 20.21 -1.48
N ASN A 36 -38.96 19.38 -0.98
CA ASN A 36 -38.70 18.55 0.20
C ASN A 36 -37.62 17.51 -0.02
N LEU A 37 -37.42 17.04 -1.26
CA LEU A 37 -36.38 16.07 -1.60
C LEU A 37 -35.03 16.74 -1.91
N VAL A 38 -35.04 17.73 -2.81
CA VAL A 38 -33.80 18.34 -3.32
C VAL A 38 -33.37 19.59 -2.54
N GLY A 39 -34.23 20.07 -1.60
CA GLY A 39 -33.95 21.27 -0.81
C GLY A 39 -34.39 22.55 -1.50
N ASP A 40 -34.08 23.67 -0.85
CA ASP A 40 -34.48 25.03 -1.26
C ASP A 40 -33.52 25.70 -2.24
N GLY A 41 -32.57 24.94 -2.84
CA GLY A 41 -31.55 25.43 -3.72
C GLY A 41 -30.21 25.74 -3.02
N THR A 42 -30.16 25.68 -1.69
CA THR A 42 -28.91 25.86 -0.91
C THR A 42 -28.38 24.54 -0.38
N ASN A 43 -29.26 23.68 0.13
CA ASN A 43 -28.90 22.38 0.69
C ASN A 43 -29.89 21.30 0.24
N LEU A 44 -29.40 20.07 0.12
CA LEU A 44 -30.25 18.88 -0.03
C LEU A 44 -30.96 18.61 1.30
N SER A 45 -32.28 18.41 1.27
CA SER A 45 -33.09 18.13 2.47
C SER A 45 -32.94 16.68 2.93
N SER A 46 -32.54 15.78 2.06
CA SER A 46 -32.38 14.36 2.34
C SER A 46 -31.34 13.70 1.43
N GLN A 47 -31.02 12.43 1.72
CA GLN A 47 -30.16 11.60 0.90
C GLN A 47 -30.74 11.38 -0.49
N ILE A 48 -29.93 11.53 -1.54
CA ILE A 48 -30.29 11.14 -2.91
C ILE A 48 -29.71 9.75 -3.19
N THR A 49 -30.58 8.82 -3.56
CA THR A 49 -30.16 7.51 -4.05
C THR A 49 -30.03 7.56 -5.57
N ILE A 50 -28.84 7.28 -6.09
CA ILE A 50 -28.57 7.11 -7.52
C ILE A 50 -28.52 5.62 -7.77
N GLN A 51 -29.51 5.09 -8.48
CA GLN A 51 -29.66 3.65 -8.72
C GLN A 51 -29.26 3.33 -10.16
N ASP A 52 -28.41 2.30 -10.33
CA ASP A 52 -27.92 1.78 -11.62
C ASP A 52 -27.31 2.83 -12.56
N SER A 53 -26.77 3.90 -11.98
CA SER A 53 -26.26 5.06 -12.71
C SER A 53 -24.99 5.62 -12.06
N ALA A 54 -24.32 6.46 -12.80
CA ALA A 54 -23.17 7.23 -12.34
C ALA A 54 -23.55 8.66 -12.03
N VAL A 55 -22.75 9.33 -11.20
CA VAL A 55 -22.66 10.79 -11.23
C VAL A 55 -21.71 11.16 -12.33
N VAL A 56 -22.19 11.89 -13.32
CA VAL A 56 -21.42 12.29 -14.49
C VAL A 56 -20.98 13.74 -14.33
N PHE A 57 -19.68 13.96 -14.51
CA PHE A 57 -19.10 15.31 -14.51
C PHE A 57 -18.63 15.62 -15.92
N GLU A 58 -19.27 16.59 -16.56
CA GLU A 58 -18.78 17.24 -17.76
C GLU A 58 -17.59 18.12 -17.38
N GLY A 59 -16.51 18.07 -18.18
CA GLY A 59 -15.35 18.94 -17.99
C GLY A 59 -15.60 20.39 -18.40
N ASN A 60 -14.53 21.19 -18.51
CA ASN A 60 -14.63 22.59 -18.98
C ASN A 60 -14.94 22.70 -20.48
N LEU A 61 -14.81 21.62 -21.21
CA LEU A 61 -15.11 21.53 -22.63
C LEU A 61 -16.28 20.57 -22.81
N ALA A 62 -17.36 21.04 -23.42
CA ALA A 62 -18.47 20.19 -23.80
C ALA A 62 -18.08 19.34 -25.01
N ASP A 63 -17.77 18.07 -24.80
CA ASP A 63 -17.40 17.11 -25.82
C ASP A 63 -17.99 15.72 -25.51
N ALA A 64 -17.43 14.66 -26.05
CA ALA A 64 -17.89 13.28 -25.82
C ALA A 64 -17.10 12.56 -24.71
N HIS A 65 -16.41 13.29 -23.83
CA HIS A 65 -15.54 12.72 -22.78
C HIS A 65 -15.91 13.25 -21.40
N GLU A 66 -16.57 12.42 -20.59
CA GLU A 66 -17.04 12.76 -19.26
C GLU A 66 -16.31 11.92 -18.18
N THR A 67 -16.35 12.41 -16.95
CA THR A 67 -15.89 11.66 -15.79
C THR A 67 -17.08 11.04 -15.06
N PHE A 68 -17.06 9.72 -14.91
CA PHE A 68 -18.09 8.95 -14.25
C PHE A 68 -17.65 8.53 -12.86
N LEU A 69 -18.41 8.89 -11.82
CA LEU A 69 -18.29 8.32 -10.48
C LEU A 69 -19.36 7.23 -10.33
N MET A 70 -18.93 5.98 -10.33
CA MET A 70 -19.78 4.80 -10.31
C MET A 70 -19.48 3.93 -9.09
N ALA A 71 -20.50 3.26 -8.55
CA ALA A 71 -20.32 2.16 -7.62
C ALA A 71 -20.34 0.83 -8.40
N ASP A 72 -19.36 -0.02 -8.14
CA ASP A 72 -19.41 -1.41 -8.60
C ASP A 72 -20.48 -2.19 -7.81
N SER A 73 -20.85 -3.41 -8.26
CA SER A 73 -21.84 -4.26 -7.60
C SER A 73 -21.41 -4.55 -6.15
N ALA A 74 -21.96 -3.79 -5.21
CA ALA A 74 -21.63 -3.91 -3.81
C ALA A 74 -22.36 -5.13 -3.20
N THR A 75 -21.61 -6.00 -2.50
CA THR A 75 -22.16 -7.15 -1.76
C THR A 75 -22.53 -6.81 -0.31
N ALA A 76 -22.24 -5.60 0.14
CA ALA A 76 -22.62 -5.03 1.44
C ALA A 76 -22.53 -3.50 1.36
N ASP A 77 -23.07 -2.82 2.36
CA ASP A 77 -22.94 -1.36 2.46
C ASP A 77 -21.46 -0.96 2.56
N ARG A 78 -21.06 0.03 1.77
CA ARG A 78 -19.71 0.59 1.74
C ARG A 78 -19.78 2.10 1.92
N THR A 79 -18.92 2.61 2.78
CA THR A 79 -18.79 4.06 3.01
C THR A 79 -17.45 4.54 2.43
N ILE A 80 -17.50 5.55 1.57
CA ILE A 80 -16.32 6.30 1.12
C ILE A 80 -16.42 7.68 1.76
N THR A 81 -15.49 7.97 2.68
CA THR A 81 -15.43 9.28 3.33
C THR A 81 -14.48 10.19 2.58
N LEU A 82 -14.98 11.29 2.05
CA LEU A 82 -14.15 12.35 1.50
C LEU A 82 -13.61 13.22 2.63
N PRO A 83 -12.28 13.48 2.70
CA PRO A 83 -11.72 14.30 3.76
C PRO A 83 -12.21 15.76 3.67
N ASN A 84 -12.36 16.42 4.81
CA ASN A 84 -12.62 17.87 4.86
C ASN A 84 -11.33 18.66 4.57
N ALA A 85 -10.82 18.52 3.34
CA ALA A 85 -9.58 19.16 2.89
C ALA A 85 -9.60 19.30 1.38
N THR A 86 -8.90 20.31 0.88
CA THR A 86 -8.66 20.46 -0.56
C THR A 86 -7.58 19.45 -1.01
N GLY A 87 -7.83 18.71 -2.07
CA GLY A 87 -6.87 17.71 -2.58
C GLY A 87 -7.38 16.98 -3.80
N THR A 88 -6.56 16.06 -4.29
CA THR A 88 -6.86 15.17 -5.40
C THR A 88 -7.01 13.75 -4.90
N ILE A 89 -7.98 13.00 -5.44
CA ILE A 89 -8.15 11.57 -5.14
C ILE A 89 -7.17 10.78 -6.01
N SER A 90 -6.36 9.94 -5.36
CA SER A 90 -5.42 9.05 -6.05
C SER A 90 -6.15 7.91 -6.78
N LEU A 91 -5.73 7.60 -8.00
CA LEU A 91 -6.28 6.53 -8.83
C LEU A 91 -5.34 5.32 -8.83
N ILE A 92 -5.87 4.11 -8.61
CA ILE A 92 -5.08 2.87 -8.46
C ILE A 92 -4.28 2.53 -9.72
N GLY A 93 -4.76 2.84 -10.91
CA GLY A 93 -4.15 2.45 -12.19
C GLY A 93 -3.14 3.45 -12.77
N ASN A 94 -2.92 4.59 -12.16
CA ASN A 94 -2.09 5.66 -12.70
C ASN A 94 -0.76 5.82 -11.98
N THR A 95 0.25 6.33 -12.69
CA THR A 95 1.48 6.81 -12.06
C THR A 95 1.19 8.12 -11.34
N GLU A 96 1.33 8.15 -10.03
CA GLU A 96 1.05 9.32 -9.20
C GLU A 96 2.25 9.71 -8.34
N THR A 97 2.41 11.00 -8.11
CA THR A 97 3.39 11.52 -7.14
C THR A 97 2.68 11.84 -5.84
N LEU A 98 3.01 11.10 -4.78
CA LEU A 98 2.50 11.35 -3.43
C LEU A 98 3.39 12.37 -2.72
N THR A 99 2.93 13.61 -2.59
CA THR A 99 3.63 14.68 -1.86
C THR A 99 3.03 14.84 -0.46
N ASN A 100 3.89 15.05 0.54
CA ASN A 100 3.48 15.26 1.94
C ASN A 100 2.57 14.16 2.49
N LYS A 101 2.84 12.90 2.13
CA LYS A 101 2.10 11.73 2.64
C LYS A 101 2.93 10.93 3.61
N THR A 102 2.35 10.57 4.74
CA THR A 102 2.90 9.58 5.65
C THR A 102 2.32 8.23 5.29
N LEU A 103 3.17 7.27 4.95
CA LEU A 103 2.78 5.90 4.70
C LEU A 103 3.09 5.06 5.94
N THR A 104 2.07 4.54 6.60
CA THR A 104 2.23 3.67 7.77
C THR A 104 2.36 2.23 7.32
N SER A 105 3.50 1.59 7.63
CA SER A 105 3.81 0.19 7.27
C SER A 105 3.61 -0.16 5.79
N PRO A 106 4.13 0.65 4.84
CA PRO A 106 3.96 0.36 3.42
C PRO A 106 4.75 -0.89 3.02
N THR A 107 4.15 -1.75 2.19
CA THR A 107 4.90 -2.76 1.44
C THR A 107 5.32 -2.15 0.12
N ILE A 108 6.63 -1.97 -0.09
CA ILE A 108 7.17 -1.36 -1.31
C ILE A 108 7.95 -2.43 -2.08
N ASN A 109 7.40 -2.91 -3.18
CA ASN A 109 8.04 -3.91 -4.03
C ASN A 109 8.78 -3.22 -5.19
N GLY A 110 10.06 -3.56 -5.37
CA GLY A 110 10.85 -3.05 -6.49
C GLY A 110 11.11 -1.55 -6.49
N ALA A 111 11.14 -0.91 -5.33
CA ALA A 111 11.37 0.52 -5.23
C ALA A 111 12.81 0.90 -5.62
N ALA A 112 12.95 1.86 -6.53
CA ALA A 112 14.16 2.64 -6.68
C ALA A 112 14.09 3.85 -5.72
N LEU A 113 14.91 3.86 -4.67
CA LEU A 113 15.00 5.00 -3.76
C LEU A 113 15.98 6.01 -4.35
N GLY A 114 15.46 7.01 -5.03
CA GLY A 114 16.27 8.05 -5.71
C GLY A 114 16.81 9.15 -4.80
N GLY A 115 16.59 9.06 -3.48
CA GLY A 115 17.04 10.02 -2.47
C GLY A 115 17.73 9.36 -1.27
N ALA A 116 18.30 10.18 -0.40
CA ALA A 116 18.90 9.71 0.85
C ALA A 116 17.84 9.15 1.81
N LEU A 117 18.07 7.96 2.35
CA LEU A 117 17.35 7.47 3.52
C LEU A 117 17.88 8.23 4.75
N THR A 118 17.09 9.15 5.28
CA THR A 118 17.48 9.99 6.43
C THR A 118 17.25 9.32 7.79
N GLY A 119 16.70 8.10 7.80
CA GLY A 119 16.48 7.29 9.00
C GLY A 119 17.40 6.08 9.09
N ALA A 120 17.37 5.39 10.23
CA ALA A 120 18.08 4.12 10.38
C ALA A 120 17.48 3.05 9.45
N VAL A 121 18.35 2.33 8.71
CA VAL A 121 17.96 1.12 7.98
C VAL A 121 18.03 -0.05 8.97
N ILE A 122 16.87 -0.53 9.41
CA ILE A 122 16.77 -1.69 10.29
C ILE A 122 16.54 -2.92 9.41
N GLY A 123 17.59 -3.74 9.26
CA GLY A 123 17.49 -5.03 8.54
C GLY A 123 16.95 -6.15 9.46
N GLY A 124 16.41 -7.20 8.85
CA GLY A 124 16.03 -8.40 9.60
C GLY A 124 17.22 -9.00 10.34
N VAL A 125 16.97 -9.58 11.52
CA VAL A 125 17.97 -10.27 12.35
C VAL A 125 17.58 -11.73 12.48
N GLN A 126 18.54 -12.63 12.26
CA GLN A 126 18.47 -14.04 12.60
C GLN A 126 19.27 -14.28 13.89
N ALA A 127 18.65 -14.82 14.92
CA ALA A 127 19.36 -15.44 16.03
C ALA A 127 19.64 -16.90 15.68
N LEU A 128 20.91 -17.29 15.59
CA LEU A 128 21.35 -18.66 15.28
C LEU A 128 22.08 -19.22 16.50
N SER A 129 21.51 -20.25 17.11
CA SER A 129 22.12 -20.96 18.23
C SER A 129 22.64 -22.31 17.79
N GLY A 130 23.92 -22.59 18.06
CA GLY A 130 24.59 -23.80 17.64
C GLY A 130 24.96 -23.82 16.17
N ALA A 131 25.28 -24.99 15.65
CA ALA A 131 25.55 -25.21 14.23
C ALA A 131 24.28 -25.05 13.40
N GLY A 132 24.40 -24.54 12.16
CA GLY A 132 23.26 -24.35 11.27
C GLY A 132 23.51 -23.43 10.10
N ALA A 133 22.43 -23.02 9.44
CA ALA A 133 22.53 -22.13 8.30
C ALA A 133 22.28 -20.67 8.69
N ALA A 134 23.22 -19.79 8.42
CA ALA A 134 22.96 -18.37 8.34
C ALA A 134 22.10 -18.12 7.09
N ASN A 135 20.85 -17.63 7.31
CA ASN A 135 19.96 -17.36 6.19
C ASN A 135 20.40 -16.10 5.43
N ASN A 136 20.05 -16.00 4.16
CA ASN A 136 20.29 -14.78 3.36
C ASN A 136 19.07 -13.84 3.28
N THR A 137 18.00 -14.12 4.00
CA THR A 137 16.82 -13.22 4.04
C THR A 137 16.93 -12.14 5.12
N SER A 138 17.74 -12.37 6.15
CA SER A 138 18.06 -11.39 7.19
C SER A 138 19.36 -10.66 6.89
N LEU A 139 19.42 -9.36 7.13
CA LEU A 139 20.64 -8.57 7.00
C LEU A 139 21.73 -9.06 7.96
N THR A 140 21.34 -9.34 9.21
CA THR A 140 22.26 -9.73 10.27
C THR A 140 21.97 -11.14 10.77
N THR A 141 23.02 -11.95 10.99
CA THR A 141 22.96 -13.18 11.79
C THR A 141 23.77 -12.99 13.06
N GLN A 142 23.12 -13.18 14.20
CA GLN A 142 23.73 -13.22 15.53
C GLN A 142 24.00 -14.67 15.93
N LEU A 143 25.29 -15.00 16.13
CA LEU A 143 25.71 -16.33 16.51
C LEU A 143 25.75 -16.45 18.05
N THR A 144 25.08 -17.50 18.56
CA THR A 144 25.24 -17.99 19.91
C THR A 144 25.85 -19.37 19.83
N THR A 145 27.14 -19.52 20.10
CA THR A 145 27.78 -20.83 20.10
C THR A 145 27.53 -21.57 21.41
N THR A 146 27.45 -22.89 21.34
CA THR A 146 27.18 -23.81 22.46
C THR A 146 28.25 -24.90 22.58
N GLY A 147 29.29 -24.82 21.78
CA GLY A 147 30.42 -25.77 21.73
C GLY A 147 31.43 -25.36 20.67
N SER A 148 32.59 -25.98 20.65
CA SER A 148 33.71 -25.64 19.77
C SER A 148 33.46 -26.07 18.33
N ASN A 149 34.01 -25.30 17.39
CA ASN A 149 34.04 -25.57 15.95
C ASN A 149 32.65 -25.80 15.33
N GLN A 150 31.67 -25.00 15.74
CA GLN A 150 30.31 -25.14 15.22
C GLN A 150 30.24 -24.71 13.75
N ALA A 151 29.79 -25.64 12.91
CA ALA A 151 29.69 -25.43 11.48
C ALA A 151 28.49 -24.53 11.14
N ILE A 152 28.75 -23.37 10.58
CA ILE A 152 27.77 -22.44 10.08
C ILE A 152 27.87 -22.40 8.55
N THR A 153 26.76 -22.56 7.85
CA THR A 153 26.74 -22.45 6.38
C THR A 153 26.09 -21.14 5.96
N LEU A 154 26.47 -20.62 4.79
CA LEU A 154 25.83 -19.46 4.17
C LEU A 154 25.66 -19.75 2.68
N ALA A 155 24.41 -19.86 2.23
CA ALA A 155 24.09 -20.07 0.83
C ALA A 155 24.48 -18.83 -0.02
N ASN A 156 24.61 -19.00 -1.33
CA ASN A 156 24.83 -17.88 -2.24
C ASN A 156 23.70 -16.86 -2.16
N GLY A 157 24.05 -15.58 -2.28
CA GLY A 157 23.12 -14.45 -2.21
C GLY A 157 22.64 -13.99 -3.58
N THR A 158 22.02 -12.82 -3.57
CA THR A 158 21.69 -12.04 -4.78
C THR A 158 22.78 -10.99 -5.00
N ASN A 159 23.08 -10.67 -6.26
CA ASN A 159 24.11 -9.67 -6.58
C ASN A 159 23.88 -8.33 -5.87
N GLY A 160 24.90 -7.83 -5.16
CA GLY A 160 24.82 -6.64 -4.33
C GLY A 160 24.24 -6.87 -2.93
N GLN A 161 23.86 -8.10 -2.58
CA GLN A 161 23.34 -8.41 -1.25
C GLN A 161 24.41 -8.22 -0.17
N ILE A 162 24.01 -7.58 0.93
CA ILE A 162 24.84 -7.36 2.12
C ILE A 162 24.46 -8.37 3.19
N LYS A 163 25.45 -8.93 3.90
CA LYS A 163 25.29 -9.82 5.04
C LYS A 163 26.25 -9.44 6.16
N ILE A 164 25.72 -9.33 7.37
CA ILE A 164 26.49 -9.14 8.58
C ILE A 164 26.37 -10.43 9.41
N VAL A 165 27.50 -10.94 9.90
CA VAL A 165 27.51 -12.06 10.84
C VAL A 165 28.32 -11.64 12.04
N THR A 166 27.77 -11.79 13.23
CA THR A 166 28.42 -11.38 14.49
C THR A 166 28.23 -12.43 15.57
N MET A 167 29.26 -12.69 16.36
CA MET A 167 29.17 -13.54 17.54
C MET A 167 28.69 -12.72 18.73
N VAL A 168 27.56 -13.13 19.32
CA VAL A 168 26.95 -12.43 20.48
C VAL A 168 27.10 -13.23 21.77
N VAL A 169 27.28 -14.55 21.68
CA VAL A 169 27.61 -15.42 22.83
C VAL A 169 28.65 -16.42 22.37
N ASP A 170 29.74 -16.52 23.13
CA ASP A 170 30.83 -17.46 22.90
C ASP A 170 30.73 -18.66 23.88
N GLY A 171 30.39 -19.83 23.33
CA GLY A 171 30.47 -21.14 23.99
C GLY A 171 31.51 -22.05 23.29
N GLY A 172 32.34 -21.45 22.44
CA GLY A 172 33.38 -22.05 21.59
C GLY A 172 33.29 -21.53 20.16
N ASP A 173 34.28 -21.81 19.36
CA ASP A 173 34.44 -21.27 18.01
C ASP A 173 33.26 -21.62 17.07
N ALA A 174 32.93 -20.70 16.15
CA ALA A 174 32.07 -20.94 15.00
C ALA A 174 32.84 -20.81 13.70
N ILE A 175 32.59 -21.71 12.76
CA ILE A 175 33.23 -21.72 11.43
C ILE A 175 32.15 -21.48 10.39
N LEU A 176 32.11 -20.25 9.85
CA LEU A 176 31.22 -19.88 8.75
C LEU A 176 31.86 -20.30 7.42
N THR A 177 31.16 -21.17 6.69
CA THR A 177 31.56 -21.61 5.36
C THR A 177 30.54 -21.16 4.33
N PRO A 178 30.77 -20.02 3.65
CA PRO A 178 29.93 -19.61 2.53
C PRO A 178 30.03 -20.61 1.37
N SER A 179 28.94 -20.84 0.64
CA SER A 179 28.93 -21.75 -0.52
C SER A 179 29.92 -21.34 -1.61
N THR A 180 30.15 -20.05 -1.78
CA THR A 180 31.22 -19.46 -2.58
C THR A 180 31.80 -18.28 -1.82
N PHE A 181 33.09 -18.28 -1.54
CA PHE A 181 33.76 -17.22 -0.78
C PHE A 181 35.01 -16.72 -1.55
N ALA A 182 35.01 -15.43 -1.86
CA ALA A 182 36.08 -14.83 -2.68
C ALA A 182 37.42 -14.68 -1.95
N ASN A 183 37.43 -14.70 -0.63
CA ASN A 183 38.61 -14.36 0.18
C ASN A 183 39.24 -15.58 0.88
N GLY A 184 38.77 -16.80 0.59
CA GLY A 184 39.27 -18.01 1.22
C GLY A 184 38.24 -19.13 1.19
N THR A 185 38.28 -20.02 2.19
CA THR A 185 37.35 -21.15 2.30
C THR A 185 36.33 -20.97 3.42
N SER A 186 36.72 -20.35 4.53
CA SER A 186 35.85 -20.16 5.70
C SER A 186 36.32 -19.00 6.58
N ILE A 187 35.47 -18.66 7.55
CA ILE A 187 35.69 -17.59 8.52
C ILE A 187 35.45 -18.16 9.91
N THR A 188 36.46 -18.06 10.77
CA THR A 188 36.35 -18.49 12.18
C THR A 188 36.07 -17.30 13.08
N PHE A 189 35.03 -17.42 13.89
CA PHE A 189 34.65 -16.54 14.99
C PHE A 189 35.07 -17.23 16.28
N ASN A 190 35.85 -16.57 17.11
CA ASN A 190 36.39 -17.17 18.34
C ASN A 190 36.11 -16.37 19.62
N ASP A 191 35.62 -15.13 19.50
CA ASP A 191 35.29 -14.30 20.63
C ASP A 191 33.98 -13.53 20.43
N VAL A 192 33.33 -13.14 21.54
CA VAL A 192 32.18 -12.23 21.49
C VAL A 192 32.58 -10.89 20.87
N GLY A 193 31.80 -10.43 19.91
CA GLY A 193 32.05 -9.21 19.13
C GLY A 193 32.72 -9.45 17.79
N ASP A 194 33.26 -10.65 17.54
CA ASP A 194 33.74 -11.02 16.22
C ASP A 194 32.64 -10.81 15.17
N THR A 195 32.97 -10.07 14.13
CA THR A 195 32.00 -9.60 13.15
C THR A 195 32.59 -9.52 11.76
N VAL A 196 31.85 -9.99 10.76
CA VAL A 196 32.17 -9.77 9.35
C VAL A 196 31.02 -9.06 8.63
N LEU A 197 31.39 -8.18 7.71
CA LEU A 197 30.52 -7.59 6.70
C LEU A 197 30.87 -8.18 5.34
N LEU A 198 29.92 -8.82 4.70
CA LEU A 198 30.06 -9.49 3.41
C LEU A 198 29.17 -8.82 2.37
N VAL A 199 29.62 -8.79 1.12
CA VAL A 199 28.80 -8.43 -0.05
C VAL A 199 28.84 -9.59 -1.05
N TYR A 200 27.70 -9.95 -1.60
CA TYR A 200 27.62 -11.00 -2.61
C TYR A 200 27.75 -10.43 -4.02
N ASN A 201 28.56 -11.08 -4.85
CA ASN A 201 28.57 -10.88 -6.29
C ASN A 201 28.46 -12.21 -7.02
N THR A 202 27.84 -12.22 -8.20
CA THR A 202 27.54 -13.45 -8.95
C THR A 202 28.79 -14.12 -9.54
N THR A 203 29.91 -13.40 -9.68
CA THR A 203 31.16 -13.93 -10.27
C THR A 203 32.04 -14.57 -9.22
N GLY A 204 32.19 -13.92 -8.04
CA GLY A 204 33.15 -14.36 -7.01
C GLY A 204 32.49 -14.88 -5.72
N GLY A 205 31.17 -14.84 -5.62
CA GLY A 205 30.47 -15.22 -4.38
C GLY A 205 30.49 -14.13 -3.32
N TRP A 206 30.50 -14.51 -2.06
CA TRP A 206 30.61 -13.61 -0.92
C TRP A 206 32.01 -13.02 -0.84
N ALA A 207 32.13 -11.72 -0.86
CA ALA A 207 33.37 -10.99 -0.68
C ALA A 207 33.41 -10.27 0.66
N LEU A 208 34.53 -10.31 1.35
CA LEU A 208 34.74 -9.66 2.64
C LEU A 208 34.92 -8.15 2.44
N VAL A 209 34.06 -7.37 3.08
CA VAL A 209 34.15 -5.90 3.08
C VAL A 209 34.85 -5.40 4.35
N SER A 210 34.52 -6.02 5.50
CA SER A 210 35.11 -5.69 6.79
C SER A 210 35.18 -6.91 7.69
N ASN A 211 36.19 -6.96 8.53
CA ASN A 211 36.44 -8.00 9.52
C ASN A 211 36.89 -7.37 10.83
N THR A 212 36.29 -7.81 11.92
CA THR A 212 36.71 -7.49 13.28
C THR A 212 36.81 -8.79 14.05
N GLY A 213 38.01 -9.13 14.48
CA GLY A 213 38.32 -10.30 15.31
C GLY A 213 38.41 -11.64 14.60
N CYS A 214 37.66 -11.87 13.52
CA CYS A 214 37.58 -13.18 12.87
C CYS A 214 38.87 -13.58 12.13
N THR A 215 39.14 -14.90 12.04
CA THR A 215 40.22 -15.46 11.22
C THR A 215 39.67 -15.92 9.86
N ILE A 216 40.31 -15.49 8.78
CA ILE A 216 39.97 -15.93 7.41
C ILE A 216 40.87 -17.14 7.06
N ASN A 217 40.24 -18.26 6.75
CA ASN A 217 40.93 -19.47 6.38
C ASN A 217 41.05 -19.62 4.84
N SER A 218 42.21 -19.98 4.35
CA SER A 218 42.50 -20.15 2.91
C SER A 218 42.26 -21.58 2.44
#